data_c51f6374257c96be5d311ad8ef0a36fa
#
_entry.id   c51f6374257c96be5d311ad8ef0a36fa
#
_cell.length_a   1.000
_cell.length_b   1.000
_cell.length_c   1.000
_cell.angle_alpha   90.00
_cell.angle_beta   90.00
_cell.angle_gamma   90.00
#
_symmetry.space_group_name_H-M   'P 1'
#
loop_
_entity.id
_entity.type
_entity.pdbx_description
1 polymer ?
#
loop_
_entity_poly.entity_id
_entity_poly.type
_entity_poly.pdbx_seq_one_letter_code
_entity_poly.pdbx_strand_id
1 'polypeptide(L)'
;KTNVKLHGVRSKNQLLEYTIPEELMRNDPKFAALMIEAEKYIGFPYVYGESNPKSGFDCSGFVSWVFIHSGVYDTGRRGANGLHSLCSDIEPEDARPGDLVFFQRTMGADVDGITHVGIYVGNNMMIHAGDPVGFADLTEERWIKRFYCFGRLPM
;
A
#
# COMPACT_ATOMS: atom_id res chain seq x y z
N LYS A 1 6.72 5.98 -19.52
CA LYS A 1 7.81 6.01 -19.28
C LYS A 1 8.14 5.67 -17.99
N THR A 2 8.69 5.27 -17.64
CA THR A 2 8.93 5.02 -16.46
C THR A 2 9.90 5.35 -16.12
N ASN A 3 10.23 5.56 -15.94
CA ASN A 3 10.94 5.65 -15.49
C ASN A 3 11.68 6.18 -15.05
N VAL A 4 11.55 6.21 -14.37
CA VAL A 4 12.40 6.72 -13.76
C VAL A 4 13.59 6.03 -13.90
N LYS A 5 14.53 6.62 -14.32
CA LYS A 5 15.64 6.05 -14.51
C LYS A 5 16.51 6.33 -13.52
N LEU A 6 16.79 5.66 -12.79
CA LEU A 6 17.62 5.89 -11.69
C LEU A 6 18.99 5.50 -11.98
N HIS A 7 19.58 6.03 -12.89
CA HIS A 7 20.94 5.90 -13.12
C HIS A 7 21.57 4.65 -12.76
N GLY A 8 21.54 3.64 -13.39
CA GLY A 8 22.24 2.43 -13.16
C GLY A 8 21.61 1.54 -12.12
N VAL A 9 20.60 2.03 -11.48
CA VAL A 9 19.92 1.21 -10.53
C VAL A 9 19.20 0.16 -11.29
N ARG A 10 19.22 -1.08 -10.76
CA ARG A 10 18.58 -2.13 -11.41
C ARG A 10 17.13 -1.93 -11.46
N SER A 11 16.49 -2.49 -12.44
CA SER A 11 15.08 -2.31 -12.65
C SER A 11 14.25 -2.68 -11.43
N LYS A 12 14.67 -3.64 -10.65
CA LYS A 12 13.89 -4.02 -9.49
C LYS A 12 13.81 -2.93 -8.45
N ASN A 13 14.73 -1.96 -8.50
CA ASN A 13 14.70 -0.87 -7.55
C ASN A 13 14.15 0.40 -8.18
N GLN A 14 13.74 0.34 -9.41
CA GLN A 14 13.16 1.51 -10.01
C GLN A 14 11.71 1.62 -9.59
N LEU A 15 11.27 2.85 -9.42
CA LEU A 15 9.89 3.10 -9.09
C LEU A 15 9.03 2.94 -10.33
N LEU A 16 7.86 2.37 -10.15
CA LEU A 16 6.87 2.31 -11.19
C LEU A 16 6.20 3.67 -11.24
N GLU A 17 6.29 4.34 -12.38
CA GLU A 17 5.65 5.63 -12.52
C GLU A 17 4.16 5.43 -12.76
N TYR A 18 3.37 6.08 -11.97
CA TYR A 18 1.93 6.00 -12.09
C TYR A 18 1.29 7.27 -11.56
N THR A 19 0.29 7.77 -12.24
CA THR A 19 -0.46 8.94 -11.81
C THR A 19 -1.90 8.53 -11.59
N ILE A 20 -2.38 8.74 -10.37
CA ILE A 20 -3.76 8.43 -10.04
C ILE A 20 -4.66 9.39 -10.83
N PRO A 21 -5.69 8.87 -11.51
CA PRO A 21 -6.62 9.76 -12.21
C PRO A 21 -7.22 10.78 -11.27
N GLU A 22 -7.21 12.03 -11.70
CA GLU A 22 -7.63 13.12 -10.84
C GLU A 22 -9.06 12.98 -10.34
N GLU A 23 -9.93 12.43 -11.16
CA GLU A 23 -11.32 12.30 -10.75
C GLU A 23 -11.50 11.37 -9.56
N LEU A 24 -10.62 10.38 -9.36
CA LEU A 24 -10.75 9.51 -8.20
C LEU A 24 -10.50 10.29 -6.92
N MET A 25 -9.59 11.26 -6.97
CA MET A 25 -9.31 12.07 -5.80
C MET A 25 -10.35 13.17 -5.64
N ARG A 26 -10.80 13.73 -6.75
CA ARG A 26 -11.80 14.82 -6.69
C ARG A 26 -13.12 14.33 -6.11
N ASN A 27 -13.49 13.10 -6.40
CA ASN A 27 -14.78 12.57 -5.96
C ASN A 27 -14.73 11.92 -4.58
N ASP A 28 -13.58 11.82 -3.96
CA ASP A 28 -13.44 11.15 -2.68
C ASP A 28 -12.42 11.90 -1.82
N PRO A 29 -12.89 12.84 -0.99
CA PRO A 29 -11.99 13.65 -0.18
C PRO A 29 -11.13 12.85 0.79
N LYS A 30 -11.64 11.76 1.32
CA LYS A 30 -10.84 10.92 2.22
C LYS A 30 -9.70 10.26 1.45
N PHE A 31 -10.00 9.76 0.27
CA PHE A 31 -8.96 9.16 -0.56
C PHE A 31 -7.93 10.21 -0.96
N ALA A 32 -8.38 11.41 -1.31
CA ALA A 32 -7.45 12.49 -1.65
C ALA A 32 -6.51 12.78 -0.50
N ALA A 33 -7.04 12.86 0.73
CA ALA A 33 -6.22 13.12 1.90
C ALA A 33 -5.21 12.00 2.12
N LEU A 34 -5.62 10.75 1.92
CA LEU A 34 -4.71 9.63 2.04
C LEU A 34 -3.56 9.75 1.04
N MET A 35 -3.87 10.10 -0.20
CA MET A 35 -2.85 10.13 -1.24
C MET A 35 -1.91 11.31 -1.09
N ILE A 36 -2.41 12.46 -0.62
CA ILE A 36 -1.55 13.58 -0.33
C ILE A 36 -0.49 13.16 0.69
N GLU A 37 -0.88 12.40 1.68
CA GLU A 37 0.06 11.94 2.69
C GLU A 37 0.94 10.81 2.14
N ALA A 38 0.37 9.82 1.50
CA ALA A 38 1.09 8.65 1.04
C ALA A 38 2.18 8.99 0.03
N GLU A 39 1.88 9.89 -0.90
CA GLU A 39 2.81 10.19 -1.97
C GLU A 39 4.03 10.96 -1.51
N LYS A 40 3.99 11.53 -0.32
CA LYS A 40 5.17 12.19 0.25
C LYS A 40 6.33 11.21 0.44
N TYR A 41 6.02 9.93 0.59
CA TYR A 41 7.02 8.94 0.98
C TYR A 41 7.47 8.03 -0.14
N ILE A 42 7.03 8.28 -1.37
CA ILE A 42 7.48 7.49 -2.50
C ILE A 42 9.00 7.58 -2.58
N GLY A 43 9.65 6.44 -2.67
CA GLY A 43 11.11 6.37 -2.69
C GLY A 43 11.76 6.10 -1.35
N PHE A 44 11.00 6.15 -0.26
CA PHE A 44 11.57 5.89 1.07
C PHE A 44 11.87 4.40 1.22
N PRO A 45 12.90 4.06 2.00
CA PRO A 45 13.32 2.66 2.08
C PRO A 45 12.38 1.80 2.90
N TYR A 46 12.35 0.52 2.56
CA TYR A 46 11.66 -0.47 3.37
C TYR A 46 12.56 -0.86 4.53
N VAL A 47 12.06 -0.75 5.75
CA VAL A 47 12.81 -1.15 6.94
C VAL A 47 11.88 -1.92 7.86
N TYR A 48 12.17 -3.19 8.07
CA TYR A 48 11.31 -4.07 8.85
C TYR A 48 11.10 -3.54 10.26
N GLY A 49 9.85 -3.52 10.69
CA GLY A 49 9.50 -3.07 12.04
C GLY A 49 9.35 -1.57 12.20
N GLU A 50 9.65 -0.79 11.17
CA GLU A 50 9.62 0.66 11.30
C GLU A 50 8.35 1.28 10.71
N SER A 51 7.97 2.43 11.26
CA SER A 51 6.78 3.11 10.79
C SER A 51 6.94 4.61 10.87
N ASN A 52 8.06 5.14 10.42
CA ASN A 52 8.43 6.53 10.68
C ASN A 52 9.29 7.03 9.52
N PRO A 53 9.03 8.23 9.00
CA PRO A 53 9.81 8.72 7.85
C PRO A 53 11.30 8.85 8.13
N LYS A 54 11.70 8.97 9.39
CA LYS A 54 13.13 9.11 9.69
C LYS A 54 13.86 7.80 9.61
N SER A 55 13.19 6.69 9.89
CA SER A 55 13.84 5.38 9.89
C SER A 55 13.41 4.52 8.72
N GLY A 56 12.28 4.80 8.10
CA GLY A 56 11.75 4.00 7.01
C GLY A 56 10.45 3.34 7.41
N PHE A 57 9.91 2.53 6.52
CA PHE A 57 8.61 1.89 6.74
C PHE A 57 8.67 0.42 6.38
N ASP A 58 8.00 -0.43 7.16
CA ASP A 58 7.59 -1.72 6.64
C ASP A 58 6.16 -1.56 6.09
N CYS A 59 5.55 -2.65 5.61
CA CYS A 59 4.28 -2.56 4.90
C CYS A 59 3.17 -2.00 5.77
N SER A 60 2.99 -2.57 6.94
CA SER A 60 1.93 -2.12 7.84
C SER A 60 2.28 -0.80 8.51
N GLY A 61 3.58 -0.53 8.67
CA GLY A 61 4.03 0.73 9.22
C GLY A 61 3.68 1.89 8.30
N PHE A 62 3.87 1.71 7.01
CA PHE A 62 3.51 2.71 6.02
C PHE A 62 2.00 2.98 6.05
N VAL A 63 1.21 1.91 6.01
CA VAL A 63 -0.26 2.05 6.01
C VAL A 63 -0.72 2.76 7.28
N SER A 64 -0.22 2.34 8.44
CA SER A 64 -0.61 2.96 9.70
C SER A 64 -0.25 4.44 9.73
N TRP A 65 0.97 4.76 9.30
CA TRP A 65 1.43 6.15 9.28
C TRP A 65 0.54 7.01 8.39
N VAL A 66 0.23 6.53 7.19
CA VAL A 66 -0.55 7.29 6.24
C VAL A 66 -1.96 7.54 6.76
N PHE A 67 -2.62 6.52 7.29
CA PHE A 67 -3.97 6.70 7.79
C PHE A 67 -4.01 7.64 8.99
N ILE A 68 -3.06 7.52 9.89
CA ILE A 68 -3.02 8.38 11.08
C ILE A 68 -2.71 9.81 10.69
N HIS A 69 -1.66 10.02 9.88
CA HIS A 69 -1.19 11.38 9.62
C HIS A 69 -1.98 12.10 8.54
N SER A 70 -2.74 11.40 7.75
CA SER A 70 -3.70 12.03 6.85
C SER A 70 -4.95 12.51 7.61
N GLY A 71 -5.13 11.99 8.82
CA GLY A 71 -6.32 12.32 9.61
C GLY A 71 -7.55 11.52 9.21
N VAL A 72 -7.41 10.57 8.30
CA VAL A 72 -8.57 9.83 7.80
C VAL A 72 -9.06 8.80 8.80
N TYR A 73 -8.15 8.08 9.44
CA TYR A 73 -8.55 7.07 10.41
C TYR A 73 -7.35 6.67 11.27
N ASP A 74 -7.54 6.67 12.59
CA ASP A 74 -6.46 6.30 13.48
C ASP A 74 -6.47 4.79 13.69
N THR A 75 -5.63 4.10 12.93
CA THR A 75 -5.53 2.65 13.04
C THR A 75 -4.73 2.20 14.26
N GLY A 76 -3.98 3.12 14.87
CA GLY A 76 -2.90 2.73 15.75
C GLY A 76 -1.78 2.08 14.95
N ARG A 77 -0.63 1.83 15.57
CA ARG A 77 0.45 1.12 14.92
C ARG A 77 0.17 -0.38 15.01
N ARG A 78 -0.17 -0.98 13.88
CA ARG A 78 -0.54 -2.39 13.84
C ARG A 78 0.23 -3.10 12.74
N GLY A 79 0.41 -4.39 12.90
CA GLY A 79 0.91 -5.23 11.82
C GLY A 79 -0.18 -5.53 10.79
N ALA A 80 0.15 -6.27 9.75
CA ALA A 80 -0.80 -6.54 8.68
C ALA A 80 -2.03 -7.31 9.18
N ASN A 81 -1.85 -8.32 10.03
CA ASN A 81 -2.98 -9.04 10.59
C ASN A 81 -3.84 -8.13 11.47
N GLY A 82 -3.21 -7.23 12.22
CA GLY A 82 -3.95 -6.30 13.06
C GLY A 82 -4.76 -5.31 12.23
N LEU A 83 -4.22 -4.84 11.13
CA LEU A 83 -4.98 -3.97 10.23
C LEU A 83 -6.15 -4.72 9.63
N HIS A 84 -5.95 -5.98 9.24
CA HIS A 84 -7.03 -6.77 8.67
C HIS A 84 -8.17 -6.94 9.69
N SER A 85 -7.83 -7.10 10.96
CA SER A 85 -8.85 -7.31 11.98
C SER A 85 -9.75 -6.09 12.18
N LEU A 86 -9.32 -4.91 11.73
CA LEU A 86 -10.14 -3.71 11.79
C LEU A 86 -11.07 -3.58 10.60
N CYS A 87 -10.87 -4.38 9.55
CA CYS A 87 -11.58 -4.21 8.29
C CYS A 87 -12.77 -5.12 8.16
N SER A 88 -13.71 -4.71 7.30
CA SER A 88 -14.69 -5.63 6.74
C SER A 88 -14.09 -6.15 5.45
N ASP A 89 -14.24 -7.45 5.18
CA ASP A 89 -13.76 -8.03 3.93
C ASP A 89 -14.60 -7.53 2.77
N ILE A 90 -13.96 -7.22 1.67
CA ILE A 90 -14.61 -6.64 0.49
C ILE A 90 -14.33 -7.55 -0.70
N GLU A 91 -15.36 -7.86 -1.46
CA GLU A 91 -15.18 -8.65 -2.67
C GLU A 91 -14.36 -7.85 -3.68
N PRO A 92 -13.52 -8.53 -4.47
CA PRO A 92 -12.67 -7.79 -5.42
C PRO A 92 -13.43 -6.86 -6.34
N GLU A 93 -14.62 -7.25 -6.79
CA GLU A 93 -15.40 -6.40 -7.69
C GLU A 93 -15.96 -5.18 -6.99
N ASP A 94 -15.98 -5.16 -5.66
CA ASP A 94 -16.46 -4.03 -4.90
C ASP A 94 -15.35 -3.18 -4.33
N ALA A 95 -14.10 -3.53 -4.59
CA ALA A 95 -12.97 -2.78 -4.08
C ALA A 95 -12.93 -1.38 -4.67
N ARG A 96 -12.58 -0.42 -3.83
CA ARG A 96 -12.51 0.99 -4.26
C ARG A 96 -11.29 1.67 -3.66
N PRO A 97 -10.86 2.79 -4.25
CA PRO A 97 -9.69 3.50 -3.74
C PRO A 97 -9.81 3.80 -2.26
N GLY A 98 -8.75 3.56 -1.52
CA GLY A 98 -8.73 3.72 -0.07
C GLY A 98 -8.92 2.42 0.69
N ASP A 99 -9.41 1.37 0.04
CA ASP A 99 -9.46 0.06 0.67
C ASP A 99 -8.05 -0.47 0.85
N LEU A 100 -7.87 -1.41 1.75
CA LEU A 100 -6.60 -2.09 1.94
C LEU A 100 -6.58 -3.37 1.14
N VAL A 101 -5.42 -3.73 0.63
CA VAL A 101 -5.25 -5.00 -0.06
C VAL A 101 -4.22 -5.82 0.69
N PHE A 102 -4.57 -7.05 1.00
CA PHE A 102 -3.78 -7.93 1.86
C PHE A 102 -3.24 -9.12 1.06
N PHE A 103 -2.05 -9.54 1.43
CA PHE A 103 -1.35 -10.63 0.76
C PHE A 103 -0.80 -11.61 1.78
N GLN A 104 -0.54 -12.84 1.33
CA GLN A 104 0.04 -13.89 2.13
C GLN A 104 1.30 -14.40 1.47
N ARG A 105 2.15 -15.03 2.25
CA ARG A 105 3.36 -15.70 1.73
C ARG A 105 4.33 -14.81 1.00
N THR A 106 4.36 -13.54 1.36
CA THR A 106 5.32 -12.60 0.77
C THR A 106 6.65 -12.66 1.50
N MET A 107 6.68 -13.36 2.67
CA MET A 107 7.89 -13.50 3.46
C MET A 107 8.35 -14.95 3.47
N GLY A 108 7.96 -15.72 2.48
CA GLY A 108 8.31 -17.11 2.38
C GLY A 108 7.12 -18.03 2.59
N ALA A 109 7.19 -19.23 2.01
CA ALA A 109 6.05 -20.16 2.04
C ALA A 109 5.74 -20.67 3.43
N ASP A 110 6.71 -20.60 4.35
CA ASP A 110 6.52 -21.12 5.69
C ASP A 110 5.85 -20.14 6.64
N VAL A 111 5.68 -18.90 6.23
CA VAL A 111 5.05 -17.89 7.08
C VAL A 111 3.56 -17.84 6.77
N ASP A 112 2.75 -18.29 7.71
CA ASP A 112 1.31 -18.32 7.52
C ASP A 112 0.67 -16.98 7.80
N GLY A 113 -0.53 -16.81 7.29
CA GLY A 113 -1.34 -15.62 7.54
C GLY A 113 -0.98 -14.48 6.63
N ILE A 114 -1.44 -13.30 6.99
CA ILE A 114 -1.26 -12.12 6.17
C ILE A 114 0.12 -11.54 6.45
N THR A 115 0.92 -11.40 5.40
CA THR A 115 2.30 -10.95 5.56
C THR A 115 2.57 -9.61 4.88
N HIS A 116 1.62 -9.07 4.12
CA HIS A 116 1.83 -7.81 3.43
C HIS A 116 0.51 -7.08 3.24
N VAL A 117 0.57 -5.75 3.19
CA VAL A 117 -0.61 -4.92 3.01
C VAL A 117 -0.23 -3.67 2.21
N GLY A 118 -1.13 -3.22 1.37
CA GLY A 118 -0.99 -1.96 0.64
C GLY A 118 -2.32 -1.23 0.63
N ILE A 119 -2.30 -0.02 0.09
CA ILE A 119 -3.51 0.79 -0.07
C ILE A 119 -3.91 0.73 -1.54
N TYR A 120 -5.13 0.24 -1.79
CA TYR A 120 -5.65 0.16 -3.14
C TYR A 120 -5.93 1.57 -3.66
N VAL A 121 -5.50 1.85 -4.88
CA VAL A 121 -5.70 3.19 -5.46
C VAL A 121 -6.59 3.15 -6.70
N GLY A 122 -7.26 2.03 -6.95
CA GLY A 122 -8.09 1.85 -8.14
C GLY A 122 -7.30 1.34 -9.32
N ASN A 123 -7.99 0.97 -10.36
CA ASN A 123 -7.37 0.54 -11.63
C ASN A 123 -6.34 -0.58 -11.47
N ASN A 124 -6.58 -1.46 -10.52
CA ASN A 124 -5.70 -2.59 -10.23
C ASN A 124 -4.30 -2.14 -9.81
N MET A 125 -4.20 -1.00 -9.14
CA MET A 125 -2.94 -0.48 -8.63
C MET A 125 -3.02 -0.32 -7.13
N MET A 126 -1.88 -0.41 -6.45
CA MET A 126 -1.79 -0.07 -5.03
C MET A 126 -0.57 0.78 -4.78
N ILE A 127 -0.55 1.51 -3.65
CA ILE A 127 0.65 2.13 -3.15
C ILE A 127 1.02 1.38 -1.88
N HIS A 128 2.28 1.04 -1.72
CA HIS A 128 2.69 0.21 -0.59
C HIS A 128 4.17 0.43 -0.26
N ALA A 129 4.56 -0.04 0.91
CA ALA A 129 5.97 -0.05 1.24
C ALA A 129 6.60 -1.28 0.61
N GLY A 130 7.05 -1.11 -0.61
CA GLY A 130 7.96 -2.03 -1.23
C GLY A 130 9.37 -1.57 -0.90
N ASP A 131 10.32 -1.92 -1.68
CA ASP A 131 11.68 -1.47 -1.48
C ASP A 131 12.14 -0.81 -2.78
N PRO A 132 11.84 0.46 -2.94
CA PRO A 132 11.27 1.42 -1.96
C PRO A 132 9.74 1.51 -2.00
N VAL A 133 9.20 2.39 -1.18
CA VAL A 133 7.77 2.72 -1.21
C VAL A 133 7.40 3.23 -2.60
N GLY A 134 6.30 2.75 -3.14
CA GLY A 134 5.86 3.16 -4.46
C GLY A 134 4.59 2.46 -4.87
N PHE A 135 4.24 2.63 -6.14
CA PHE A 135 3.06 1.98 -6.71
C PHE A 135 3.41 0.58 -7.20
N ALA A 136 2.42 -0.29 -7.23
CA ALA A 136 2.57 -1.63 -7.78
C ALA A 136 1.34 -2.00 -8.58
N ASP A 137 1.56 -2.78 -9.63
CA ASP A 137 0.52 -3.21 -10.54
C ASP A 137 0.00 -4.57 -10.08
N LEU A 138 -1.23 -4.62 -9.64
CA LEU A 138 -1.83 -5.83 -9.07
C LEU A 138 -2.15 -6.90 -10.11
N THR A 139 -1.98 -6.59 -11.39
CA THR A 139 -2.16 -7.61 -12.42
C THR A 139 -0.91 -8.46 -12.61
N GLU A 140 0.19 -8.09 -11.95
CA GLU A 140 1.40 -8.92 -12.01
C GLU A 140 1.20 -10.21 -11.26
N GLU A 141 1.76 -11.28 -11.79
CA GLU A 141 1.52 -12.60 -11.23
C GLU A 141 1.97 -12.74 -9.80
N ARG A 142 3.06 -12.08 -9.44
CA ARG A 142 3.55 -12.17 -8.06
C ARG A 142 2.52 -11.69 -7.05
N TRP A 143 1.67 -10.75 -7.43
CA TRP A 143 0.63 -10.26 -6.53
C TRP A 143 -0.62 -11.13 -6.63
N ILE A 144 -0.98 -11.55 -7.84
CA ILE A 144 -2.15 -12.40 -8.03
C ILE A 144 -2.03 -13.67 -7.21
N LYS A 145 -0.89 -14.33 -7.25
CA LYS A 145 -0.76 -15.61 -6.57
C LYS A 145 -0.66 -15.48 -5.06
N ARG A 146 -0.40 -14.28 -4.55
CA ARG A 146 -0.29 -14.06 -3.11
C ARG A 146 -1.45 -13.28 -2.53
N PHE A 147 -2.39 -12.92 -3.38
CA PHE A 147 -3.54 -12.14 -2.95
C PHE A 147 -4.34 -12.89 -1.88
N TYR A 148 -4.71 -12.17 -0.81
CA TYR A 148 -5.51 -12.75 0.26
C TYR A 148 -6.92 -12.17 0.23
N CYS A 149 -7.08 -10.86 0.38
CA CYS A 149 -8.39 -10.20 0.29
C CYS A 149 -8.23 -8.69 0.24
N PHE A 150 -9.31 -8.01 -0.12
CA PHE A 150 -9.43 -6.58 0.14
C PHE A 150 -10.16 -6.39 1.46
N GLY A 151 -9.88 -5.29 2.14
CA GLY A 151 -10.59 -4.94 3.36
C GLY A 151 -10.85 -3.46 3.43
N ARG A 152 -11.92 -3.09 4.12
CA ARG A 152 -12.31 -1.68 4.26
C ARG A 152 -12.37 -1.31 5.71
N LEU A 153 -11.61 -0.26 6.07
CA LEU A 153 -11.65 0.28 7.42
C LEU A 153 -12.97 0.99 7.65
N PRO A 154 -13.42 1.06 8.91
CA PRO A 154 -14.71 1.69 9.22
C PRO A 154 -14.58 3.21 9.28
N MET A 155 -14.23 3.80 8.19
CA MET A 155 -13.97 5.23 8.16
C MET A 155 -14.99 6.01 7.34
#